data_b09955a8a4329cb8365b58c9314c74cc
#
_entry.id   b09955a8a4329cb8365b58c9314c74cc
#
_cell.length_a   1.000
_cell.length_b   1.000
_cell.length_c   1.000
_cell.angle_alpha   90.00
_cell.angle_beta   90.00
_cell.angle_gamma   90.00
#
_symmetry.space_group_name_H-M   'P 1'
#
loop_
_entity.id
_entity.type
_entity.pdbx_description
1 polymer ?
#
loop_
_entity_poly.entity_id
_entity_poly.type
_entity_poly.pdbx_seq_one_letter_code
_entity_poly.pdbx_strand_id
1 'polypeptide(L)'
;LISTEDRYLLDTNVVSETRKRRPDLRVGVFLEALRADQMFVSVMTLGELRKGAETRARNDREAAEELSRWLERMKEAFAARVIPVDGEVADRWGRLSATRTRPVIDTLLAATAIVHDLTLVTRNTRDVADTGARLLNPWEQ
;
A
#
# COMPACT_ATOMS: atom_id res chain seq x y z
N LEU A 1 -14.78 9.31 -10.95
CA LEU A 1 -15.74 9.11 -9.87
C LEU A 1 -15.51 7.79 -9.16
N ILE A 2 -15.54 7.84 -7.83
CA ILE A 2 -15.36 6.64 -7.01
C ILE A 2 -16.71 5.95 -6.84
N SER A 3 -16.78 4.68 -7.29
CA SER A 3 -17.96 3.85 -7.07
C SER A 3 -17.96 3.36 -5.62
N THR A 4 -19.14 3.18 -5.02
CA THR A 4 -19.28 2.62 -3.68
C THR A 4 -18.89 1.14 -3.63
N GLU A 5 -18.78 0.49 -4.78
CA GLU A 5 -18.40 -0.92 -4.88
C GLU A 5 -16.90 -1.12 -5.12
N ASP A 6 -16.18 -0.05 -5.48
CA ASP A 6 -14.74 -0.14 -5.71
C ASP A 6 -14.00 -0.41 -4.41
N ARG A 7 -12.95 -1.23 -4.50
CA ARG A 7 -12.08 -1.55 -3.38
C ARG A 7 -10.64 -1.33 -3.78
N TYR A 8 -9.86 -0.83 -2.84
CA TYR A 8 -8.52 -0.32 -3.11
C TYR A 8 -7.47 -0.95 -2.22
N LEU A 9 -6.35 -1.33 -2.81
CA LEU A 9 -5.15 -1.74 -2.09
C LEU A 9 -4.21 -0.54 -2.03
N LEU A 10 -3.93 -0.03 -0.85
CA LEU A 10 -3.09 1.16 -0.68
C LEU A 10 -1.62 0.77 -0.57
N ASP A 11 -0.78 1.31 -1.45
CA ASP A 11 0.66 1.14 -1.37
C ASP A 11 1.22 1.87 -0.15
N THR A 12 2.41 1.47 0.27
CA THR A 12 3.11 2.04 1.42
C THR A 12 3.25 3.55 1.33
N ASN A 13 3.60 4.10 0.16
CA ASN A 13 3.76 5.54 0.00
C ASN A 13 2.44 6.31 0.15
N VAL A 14 1.31 5.69 -0.17
CA VAL A 14 -0.01 6.30 0.05
C VAL A 14 -0.31 6.36 1.55
N VAL A 15 -0.09 5.25 2.25
CA VAL A 15 -0.30 5.18 3.70
C VAL A 15 0.63 6.14 4.43
N SER A 16 1.90 6.19 4.04
CA SER A 16 2.91 7.09 4.63
C SER A 16 2.59 8.55 4.40
N GLU A 17 1.95 8.89 3.29
CA GLU A 17 1.59 10.27 3.00
C GLU A 17 0.67 10.85 4.07
N THR A 18 -0.19 10.03 4.66
CA THR A 18 -1.17 10.47 5.67
C THR A 18 -0.53 10.98 6.96
N ARG A 19 0.70 10.54 7.26
CA ARG A 19 1.38 10.97 8.49
C ARG A 19 2.35 12.14 8.30
N LYS A 20 2.51 12.62 7.07
CA LYS A 20 3.34 13.79 6.81
C LYS A 20 2.73 15.03 7.44
N ARG A 21 3.57 15.97 7.82
CA ARG A 21 3.16 17.26 8.38
C ARG A 21 2.28 18.04 7.40
N ARG A 22 2.63 17.95 6.10
CA ARG A 22 1.89 18.60 5.01
C ARG A 22 1.61 17.56 3.92
N PRO A 23 0.61 16.71 4.13
CA PRO A 23 0.27 15.71 3.13
C PRO A 23 -0.25 16.38 1.85
N ASP A 24 -0.05 15.70 0.73
CA ASP A 24 -0.58 16.17 -0.54
C ASP A 24 -2.11 16.19 -0.47
N LEU A 25 -2.70 17.33 -0.78
CA LEU A 25 -4.16 17.51 -0.71
C LEU A 25 -4.92 16.55 -1.61
N ARG A 26 -4.37 16.21 -2.76
CA ARG A 26 -5.04 15.29 -3.70
C ARG A 26 -5.16 13.89 -3.11
N VAL A 27 -4.12 13.44 -2.42
CA VAL A 27 -4.13 12.14 -1.72
C VAL A 27 -5.16 12.17 -0.59
N GLY A 28 -5.18 13.25 0.20
CA GLY A 28 -6.15 13.41 1.28
C GLY A 28 -7.58 13.40 0.78
N VAL A 29 -7.87 14.14 -0.27
CA VAL A 29 -9.21 14.20 -0.87
C VAL A 29 -9.64 12.82 -1.36
N PHE A 30 -8.74 12.09 -2.04
CA PHE A 30 -9.04 10.74 -2.49
C PHE A 30 -9.40 9.83 -1.33
N LEU A 31 -8.58 9.80 -0.28
CA LEU A 31 -8.78 8.90 0.86
C LEU A 31 -10.04 9.24 1.66
N GLU A 32 -10.33 10.53 1.83
CA GLU A 32 -11.53 10.98 2.55
C GLU A 32 -12.83 10.60 1.84
N ALA A 33 -12.78 10.42 0.53
CA ALA A 33 -13.95 10.01 -0.25
C ALA A 33 -14.25 8.52 -0.10
N LEU A 34 -13.35 7.74 0.50
CA LEU A 34 -13.52 6.29 0.67
C LEU A 34 -14.09 5.94 2.05
N ARG A 35 -14.91 4.89 2.09
CA ARG A 35 -15.27 4.26 3.36
C ARG A 35 -14.12 3.36 3.81
N ALA A 36 -14.05 3.12 5.11
CA ALA A 36 -13.02 2.23 5.66
C ALA A 36 -13.04 0.83 4.99
N ASP A 37 -14.22 0.30 4.70
CA ASP A 37 -14.37 -1.03 4.10
C ASP A 37 -13.94 -1.11 2.63
N GLN A 38 -13.61 0.02 2.03
CA GLN A 38 -13.05 0.06 0.67
C GLN A 38 -11.53 0.07 0.66
N MET A 39 -10.87 0.18 1.80
CA MET A 39 -9.42 0.33 1.91
C MET A 39 -8.77 -0.92 2.51
N PHE A 40 -7.77 -1.45 1.81
CA PHE A 40 -7.01 -2.63 2.20
C PHE A 40 -5.52 -2.32 2.14
N VAL A 41 -4.74 -3.02 2.92
CA VAL A 41 -3.27 -2.97 2.86
C VAL A 41 -2.71 -4.39 2.85
N SER A 42 -1.52 -4.54 2.28
CA SER A 42 -0.80 -5.81 2.31
C SER A 42 0.02 -5.93 3.60
N VAL A 43 0.24 -7.16 4.06
CA VAL A 43 1.22 -7.44 5.13
C VAL A 43 2.60 -6.88 4.76
N MET A 44 2.93 -6.80 3.46
CA MET A 44 4.20 -6.24 3.00
C MET A 44 4.31 -4.75 3.30
N THR A 45 3.21 -4.02 3.24
CA THR A 45 3.15 -2.61 3.63
C THR A 45 3.47 -2.46 5.12
N LEU A 46 2.91 -3.33 5.95
CA LEU A 46 3.24 -3.32 7.38
C LEU A 46 4.72 -3.57 7.62
N GLY A 47 5.30 -4.52 6.87
CA GLY A 47 6.73 -4.82 6.95
C GLY A 47 7.59 -3.65 6.55
N GLU A 48 7.24 -2.96 5.45
CA GLU A 48 7.98 -1.77 5.00
C GLU A 48 7.90 -0.63 6.01
N LEU A 49 6.75 -0.42 6.61
CA LEU A 49 6.57 0.61 7.63
C LEU A 49 7.39 0.28 8.88
N ARG A 50 7.43 -1.00 9.30
CA ARG A 50 8.28 -1.44 10.41
C ARG A 50 9.76 -1.24 10.09
N LYS A 51 10.18 -1.60 8.89
CA LYS A 51 11.55 -1.37 8.42
C LYS A 51 11.90 0.11 8.52
N GLY A 52 10.99 0.97 8.11
CA GLY A 52 11.19 2.43 8.21
C GLY A 52 11.39 2.90 9.64
N ALA A 53 10.58 2.39 10.57
CA ALA A 53 10.69 2.73 11.99
C ALA A 53 12.02 2.28 12.58
N GLU A 54 12.42 1.03 12.30
CA GLU A 54 13.68 0.49 12.83
C GLU A 54 14.90 1.21 12.24
N THR A 55 14.84 1.57 10.97
CA THR A 55 15.91 2.34 10.31
C THR A 55 16.02 3.73 10.95
N ARG A 56 14.88 4.37 11.21
CA ARG A 56 14.84 5.69 11.84
C ARG A 56 15.45 5.67 13.24
N ALA A 57 15.29 4.57 13.98
CA ALA A 57 15.79 4.43 15.34
C ALA A 57 17.31 4.59 15.44
N ARG A 58 18.05 4.35 14.35
CA ARG A 58 19.50 4.51 14.30
C ARG A 58 19.93 5.96 14.49
N ASN A 59 19.12 6.91 14.02
CA ASN A 59 19.46 8.34 14.02
C ASN A 59 18.56 9.17 14.94
N ASP A 60 17.33 8.72 15.17
CA ASP A 60 16.34 9.48 15.92
C ASP A 60 15.37 8.52 16.60
N ARG A 61 15.71 8.13 17.83
CA ARG A 61 14.92 7.18 18.60
C ARG A 61 13.51 7.70 18.90
N GLU A 62 13.38 8.97 19.20
CA GLU A 62 12.09 9.57 19.52
C GLU A 62 11.15 9.54 18.32
N ALA A 63 11.64 9.92 17.15
CA ALA A 63 10.86 9.85 15.91
C ALA A 63 10.48 8.40 15.57
N ALA A 64 11.39 7.45 15.83
CA ALA A 64 11.13 6.03 15.62
C ALA A 64 10.02 5.51 16.53
N GLU A 65 9.99 5.96 17.80
CA GLU A 65 8.96 5.56 18.75
C GLU A 65 7.59 6.11 18.34
N GLU A 66 7.54 7.35 17.87
CA GLU A 66 6.30 7.95 17.34
C GLU A 66 5.80 7.17 16.13
N LEU A 67 6.71 6.81 15.24
CA LEU A 67 6.39 6.04 14.03
C LEU A 67 5.87 4.64 14.41
N SER A 68 6.48 4.01 15.41
CA SER A 68 6.02 2.70 15.91
C SER A 68 4.62 2.78 16.50
N ARG A 69 4.32 3.82 17.28
CA ARG A 69 2.98 4.02 17.83
C ARG A 69 1.93 4.24 16.74
N TRP A 70 2.28 5.05 15.74
CA TRP A 70 1.41 5.27 14.59
C TRP A 70 1.15 3.96 13.84
N LEU A 71 2.19 3.15 13.65
CA LEU A 71 2.06 1.86 12.97
C LEU A 71 1.10 0.92 13.73
N GLU A 72 1.20 0.86 15.06
CA GLU A 72 0.29 0.03 15.85
C GLU A 72 -1.16 0.51 15.72
N ARG A 73 -1.41 1.82 15.72
CA ARG A 73 -2.75 2.37 15.50
C ARG A 73 -3.27 2.02 14.10
N MET A 74 -2.40 2.08 13.10
CA MET A 74 -2.77 1.76 11.73
C MET A 74 -3.13 0.28 11.59
N LYS A 75 -2.37 -0.61 12.23
CA LYS A 75 -2.65 -2.05 12.23
C LYS A 75 -4.03 -2.33 12.83
N GLU A 76 -4.38 -1.66 13.91
CA GLU A 76 -5.70 -1.79 14.52
C GLU A 76 -6.81 -1.26 13.60
N ALA A 77 -6.56 -0.12 12.97
CA ALA A 77 -7.55 0.49 12.07
C ALA A 77 -7.85 -0.39 10.86
N PHE A 78 -6.86 -1.05 10.30
CA PHE A 78 -7.05 -1.94 9.16
C PHE A 78 -7.46 -3.35 9.56
N ALA A 79 -7.02 -3.86 10.71
CA ALA A 79 -7.44 -5.15 11.29
C ALA A 79 -7.68 -6.27 10.25
N ALA A 80 -8.95 -6.62 9.98
CA ALA A 80 -9.33 -7.68 9.04
C ALA A 80 -9.09 -7.32 7.56
N ARG A 81 -8.70 -6.07 7.27
CA ARG A 81 -8.44 -5.61 5.91
C ARG A 81 -6.95 -5.58 5.57
N VAL A 82 -6.15 -6.31 6.34
CA VAL A 82 -4.74 -6.58 6.03
C VAL A 82 -4.69 -7.90 5.25
N ILE A 83 -4.17 -7.85 4.02
CA ILE A 83 -4.16 -9.04 3.14
C ILE A 83 -2.81 -9.73 3.23
N PRO A 84 -2.77 -11.02 3.54
CA PRO A 84 -1.52 -11.78 3.61
C PRO A 84 -0.98 -12.12 2.22
N VAL A 85 0.29 -12.45 2.16
CA VAL A 85 0.90 -13.07 0.98
C VAL A 85 0.71 -14.58 1.14
N ASP A 86 -0.37 -15.08 0.58
CA ASP A 86 -0.69 -16.51 0.59
C ASP A 86 -0.18 -17.20 -0.69
N GLY A 87 -0.54 -18.47 -0.86
CA GLY A 87 -0.10 -19.26 -2.01
C GLY A 87 -0.55 -18.69 -3.35
N GLU A 88 -1.79 -18.18 -3.42
CA GLU A 88 -2.34 -17.59 -4.64
C GLU A 88 -1.60 -16.31 -5.03
N VAL A 89 -1.35 -15.44 -4.07
CA VAL A 89 -0.60 -14.21 -4.30
C VAL A 89 0.83 -14.53 -4.71
N ALA A 90 1.48 -15.48 -4.01
CA ALA A 90 2.85 -15.89 -4.33
C ALA A 90 2.96 -16.48 -5.73
N ASP A 91 2.00 -17.30 -6.15
CA ASP A 91 1.97 -17.88 -7.49
C ASP A 91 1.86 -16.78 -8.56
N ARG A 92 0.95 -15.84 -8.36
CA ARG A 92 0.79 -14.72 -9.28
C ARG A 92 2.05 -13.86 -9.34
N TRP A 93 2.67 -13.59 -8.20
CA TRP A 93 3.94 -12.88 -8.13
C TRP A 93 5.00 -13.58 -8.97
N GLY A 94 5.09 -14.91 -8.85
CA GLY A 94 6.05 -15.70 -9.62
C GLY A 94 5.84 -15.57 -11.12
N ARG A 95 4.58 -15.62 -11.57
CA ARG A 95 4.23 -15.47 -12.99
C ARG A 95 4.61 -14.08 -13.52
N LEU A 96 4.31 -13.04 -12.77
CA LEU A 96 4.66 -11.65 -13.14
C LEU A 96 6.16 -11.46 -13.17
N SER A 97 6.87 -12.00 -12.20
CA SER A 97 8.32 -11.83 -12.06
C SER A 97 9.12 -12.60 -13.11
N ALA A 98 8.55 -13.63 -13.71
CA ALA A 98 9.21 -14.42 -14.74
C ALA A 98 9.30 -13.69 -16.08
N THR A 99 8.46 -12.69 -16.32
CA THR A 99 8.40 -12.01 -17.63
C THR A 99 9.51 -10.97 -17.80
N ARG A 100 9.97 -10.37 -16.72
CA ARG A 100 11.09 -9.44 -16.70
C ARG A 100 11.48 -9.14 -15.24
N THR A 101 12.64 -8.50 -15.05
CA THR A 101 13.07 -8.05 -13.72
C THR A 101 12.12 -6.94 -13.23
N ARG A 102 11.63 -7.09 -11.99
CA ARG A 102 10.68 -6.16 -11.37
C ARG A 102 11.05 -5.91 -9.92
N PRO A 103 10.71 -4.74 -9.36
CA PRO A 103 10.81 -4.52 -7.91
C PRO A 103 9.96 -5.54 -7.17
N VAL A 104 10.52 -6.18 -6.15
CA VAL A 104 9.87 -7.31 -5.46
C VAL A 104 8.56 -6.87 -4.78
N ILE A 105 8.63 -5.81 -3.97
CA ILE A 105 7.45 -5.39 -3.18
C ILE A 105 6.35 -4.85 -4.08
N ASP A 106 6.68 -3.99 -5.04
CA ASP A 106 5.68 -3.44 -5.96
C ASP A 106 4.98 -4.55 -6.74
N THR A 107 5.73 -5.58 -7.14
CA THR A 107 5.17 -6.72 -7.87
C THR A 107 4.27 -7.57 -6.96
N LEU A 108 4.64 -7.74 -5.69
CA LEU A 108 3.78 -8.41 -4.71
C LEU A 108 2.47 -7.66 -4.49
N LEU A 109 2.52 -6.33 -4.45
CA LEU A 109 1.30 -5.52 -4.33
C LEU A 109 0.43 -5.64 -5.56
N ALA A 110 1.03 -5.63 -6.75
CA ALA A 110 0.28 -5.83 -8.00
C ALA A 110 -0.37 -7.21 -8.03
N ALA A 111 0.36 -8.26 -7.64
CA ALA A 111 -0.18 -9.62 -7.55
C ALA A 111 -1.34 -9.71 -6.57
N THR A 112 -1.22 -9.07 -5.41
CA THR A 112 -2.28 -9.02 -4.40
C THR A 112 -3.54 -8.35 -4.96
N ALA A 113 -3.36 -7.21 -5.64
CA ALA A 113 -4.48 -6.48 -6.23
C ALA A 113 -5.20 -7.32 -7.29
N ILE A 114 -4.46 -8.02 -8.14
CA ILE A 114 -5.03 -8.88 -9.17
C ILE A 114 -5.82 -10.03 -8.54
N VAL A 115 -5.22 -10.75 -7.60
CA VAL A 115 -5.85 -11.93 -6.97
C VAL A 115 -7.13 -11.54 -6.22
N HIS A 116 -7.14 -10.41 -5.55
CA HIS A 116 -8.27 -9.97 -4.74
C HIS A 116 -9.21 -8.99 -5.47
N ASP A 117 -8.97 -8.75 -6.76
CA ASP A 117 -9.78 -7.85 -7.58
C ASP A 117 -9.89 -6.44 -6.98
N LEU A 118 -8.74 -5.90 -6.60
CA LEU A 118 -8.62 -4.55 -6.04
C LEU A 118 -7.92 -3.64 -7.04
N THR A 119 -8.15 -2.33 -6.91
CA THR A 119 -7.36 -1.33 -7.62
C THR A 119 -6.16 -0.97 -6.74
N LEU A 120 -4.96 -1.10 -7.30
CA LEU A 120 -3.74 -0.71 -6.59
C LEU A 120 -3.57 0.80 -6.65
N VAL A 121 -3.56 1.43 -5.47
CA VAL A 121 -3.37 2.87 -5.32
C VAL A 121 -1.89 3.10 -5.02
N THR A 122 -1.18 3.70 -5.96
CA THR A 122 0.28 3.87 -5.86
C THR A 122 0.74 5.09 -6.65
N ARG A 123 1.84 5.67 -6.22
CA ARG A 123 2.54 6.71 -6.98
C ARG A 123 3.38 6.09 -8.09
N ASN A 124 3.85 4.84 -7.90
CA ASN A 124 4.78 4.15 -8.79
C ASN A 124 4.07 3.35 -9.89
N THR A 125 3.14 3.96 -10.61
CA THR A 125 2.36 3.27 -11.63
C THR A 125 3.23 2.70 -12.75
N ARG A 126 4.33 3.38 -13.08
CA ARG A 126 5.22 2.95 -14.16
C ARG A 126 5.81 1.55 -13.91
N ASP A 127 6.18 1.25 -12.67
CA ASP A 127 6.84 -0.02 -12.33
C ASP A 127 5.90 -1.21 -12.44
N VAL A 128 4.60 -1.00 -12.41
CA VAL A 128 3.58 -2.06 -12.42
C VAL A 128 2.58 -1.93 -13.57
N ALA A 129 2.85 -1.02 -14.52
CA ALA A 129 1.90 -0.69 -15.61
C ALA A 129 1.58 -1.89 -16.51
N ASP A 130 2.51 -2.83 -16.68
CA ASP A 130 2.36 -3.98 -17.57
C ASP A 130 1.97 -5.27 -16.83
N THR A 131 1.54 -5.18 -15.59
CA THR A 131 1.16 -6.36 -14.79
C THR A 131 -0.27 -6.83 -15.01
N GLY A 132 -1.11 -5.97 -15.55
CA GLY A 132 -2.55 -6.23 -15.67
C GLY A 132 -3.35 -5.74 -14.46
N ALA A 133 -2.71 -5.27 -13.41
CA ALA A 133 -3.40 -4.69 -12.26
C ALA A 133 -4.06 -3.36 -12.65
N ARG A 134 -5.27 -3.12 -12.10
CA ARG A 134 -5.87 -1.79 -12.19
C ARG A 134 -5.12 -0.85 -11.26
N LEU A 135 -4.77 0.32 -11.77
CA LEU A 135 -3.90 1.28 -11.07
C LEU A 135 -4.60 2.63 -10.92
N LEU A 136 -4.33 3.30 -9.81
CA LEU A 136 -4.76 4.67 -9.59
C LEU A 136 -3.65 5.42 -8.86
N ASN A 137 -3.26 6.57 -9.40
CA ASN A 137 -2.28 7.45 -8.77
C ASN A 137 -3.03 8.66 -8.19
N PRO A 138 -3.20 8.75 -6.85
CA PRO A 138 -3.96 9.85 -6.26
C PRO A 138 -3.22 11.19 -6.31
N TRP A 139 -1.92 11.19 -6.61
CA TRP A 139 -1.16 12.45 -6.81
C TRP A 139 -1.47 13.10 -8.15
N GLU A 140 -2.12 12.40 -9.06
CA GLU A 140 -2.44 12.88 -10.42
C GLU A 140 -3.93 13.13 -10.62
N GLN A 141 -4.71 13.17 -9.56
CA GLN A 141 -6.16 13.41 -9.65
C GLN A 141 -6.53 14.88 -9.82
#